data_67455afb8465ec3133ea8c94a2b38200
#
_entry.id   67455afb8465ec3133ea8c94a2b38200
#
_cell.length_a   1.000
_cell.length_b   1.000
_cell.length_c   1.000
_cell.angle_alpha   90.00
_cell.angle_beta   90.00
_cell.angle_gamma   90.00
#
_symmetry.space_group_name_H-M   'P 1'
#
loop_
_entity.id
_entity.type
_entity.pdbx_description
1 polymer ?
#
loop_
_entity_poly.entity_id
_entity_poly.type
_entity_poly.pdbx_seq_one_letter_code
_entity_poly.pdbx_strand_id
1 'polypeptide(L)'
;MTSKTTFNRLFIRTLCRRSLGPAFAAAVGFFLHGSFAWALQVSGLESPHSFLADPATNSYFISNINGESEVRDNNGFITKLSDDGRITAFKFIEGGRGDVTLHAPKGMAVVDQVLYVTDLDTLRAFDKTTGKPLASLVLPRQTSGGKSQSLVDVASDGQGHLYLADQGGNAVYRVALTPTLTLSPYVSGDHLAGPSGVAVHPKTGHVIVVSWDSGKIFDITPEGALSELASNGFFTARFQNLSGVDFDRWGSMYVADATKGKIWRMTPNQKFQVIAEYLPSPTDLGIDRVNHLILVPYQESNAAEVNGLESPVASSGDRAKRTLADYGFVEPPKSGKEGPPRK
;
A
#
# COMPACT_ATOMS: atom_id res chain seq x y z
N MET A 1 8.23 -3.49 70.30
CA MET A 1 8.27 -2.10 70.80
C MET A 1 7.64 -1.28 69.73
N THR A 2 6.32 -1.07 69.78
CA THR A 2 5.56 0.06 70.39
C THR A 2 6.05 1.39 69.84
N SER A 3 5.25 2.28 69.19
CA SER A 3 3.96 2.84 69.50
C SER A 3 3.55 3.71 68.31
N LYS A 4 2.41 3.71 67.69
CA LYS A 4 1.10 4.36 67.94
C LYS A 4 1.21 5.89 68.33
N THR A 5 0.56 6.75 67.50
CA THR A 5 -0.56 7.63 67.90
C THR A 5 -0.79 8.67 66.78
N THR A 6 -1.86 8.77 66.07
CA THR A 6 -3.24 9.17 66.28
C THR A 6 -3.49 10.70 66.25
N PHE A 7 -4.40 11.14 65.36
CA PHE A 7 -5.42 12.17 65.37
C PHE A 7 -5.02 13.67 65.54
N ASN A 8 -5.47 14.57 64.65
CA ASN A 8 -6.72 15.31 64.90
C ASN A 8 -7.20 16.15 63.71
N ARG A 9 -8.51 16.17 63.54
CA ARG A 9 -9.30 17.07 62.69
C ARG A 9 -9.36 18.46 63.36
N LEU A 10 -9.46 19.53 62.60
CA LEU A 10 -10.42 20.59 62.89
C LEU A 10 -10.80 21.42 61.67
N PHE A 11 -12.07 21.70 61.63
CA PHE A 11 -12.89 22.56 60.77
C PHE A 11 -12.47 24.05 60.84
N ILE A 12 -12.79 24.88 59.80
CA ILE A 12 -13.66 26.05 59.83
C ILE A 12 -13.63 26.80 58.48
N ARG A 13 -14.76 26.84 57.83
CA ARG A 13 -15.60 27.88 57.21
C ARG A 13 -14.97 29.11 56.50
N THR A 14 -15.32 29.24 55.24
CA THR A 14 -16.02 30.33 54.52
C THR A 14 -15.46 31.75 54.63
N LEU A 15 -15.14 32.31 53.45
CA LEU A 15 -15.69 33.60 53.02
C LEU A 15 -15.40 33.88 51.53
N CYS A 16 -16.47 34.24 50.85
CA CYS A 16 -16.52 34.74 49.46
C CYS A 16 -15.70 36.02 49.29
N ARG A 17 -14.93 36.13 48.20
CA ARG A 17 -14.78 37.41 47.48
C ARG A 17 -14.46 37.19 46.02
N ARG A 18 -15.32 37.75 45.19
CA ARG A 18 -15.20 37.88 43.72
C ARG A 18 -13.95 38.71 43.39
N SER A 19 -13.14 38.26 42.45
CA SER A 19 -12.32 39.16 41.65
C SER A 19 -12.26 38.62 40.23
N LEU A 20 -12.70 39.46 39.29
CA LEU A 20 -12.57 39.30 37.86
C LEU A 20 -11.10 39.18 37.49
N GLY A 21 -10.72 38.13 36.78
CA GLY A 21 -9.45 37.95 36.07
C GLY A 21 -9.67 37.62 34.63
N PRO A 22 -8.76 37.95 33.72
CA PRO A 22 -9.02 38.12 32.30
C PRO A 22 -9.27 36.81 31.57
N ALA A 23 -10.21 36.89 30.62
CA ALA A 23 -10.53 35.84 29.67
C ALA A 23 -9.29 35.49 28.81
N PHE A 24 -8.72 34.32 29.05
CA PHE A 24 -7.84 33.67 28.06
C PHE A 24 -8.70 33.19 26.92
N ALA A 25 -8.67 33.93 25.81
CA ALA A 25 -9.18 33.46 24.53
C ALA A 25 -8.22 32.34 24.06
N ALA A 26 -8.61 31.10 24.29
CA ALA A 26 -7.99 29.96 23.62
C ALA A 26 -8.32 30.06 22.15
N ALA A 27 -7.37 30.52 21.33
CA ALA A 27 -7.41 30.39 19.90
C ALA A 27 -7.35 28.89 19.57
N VAL A 28 -8.52 28.28 19.37
CA VAL A 28 -8.64 26.95 18.76
C VAL A 28 -8.22 27.12 17.30
N GLY A 29 -6.96 26.85 17.02
CA GLY A 29 -6.47 26.71 15.66
C GLY A 29 -7.19 25.51 15.03
N PHE A 30 -8.18 25.80 14.20
CA PHE A 30 -8.71 24.81 13.26
C PHE A 30 -7.61 24.49 12.26
N PHE A 31 -6.82 23.46 12.55
CA PHE A 31 -6.07 22.77 11.51
C PHE A 31 -7.09 22.11 10.61
N LEU A 32 -7.30 22.69 9.43
CA LEU A 32 -7.97 22.03 8.32
C LEU A 32 -7.12 20.84 7.88
N HIS A 33 -7.24 19.73 8.59
CA HIS A 33 -6.83 18.44 8.10
C HIS A 33 -7.79 18.11 6.96
N GLY A 34 -7.31 18.04 5.75
CA GLY A 34 -8.06 17.48 4.64
C GLY A 34 -8.43 16.06 5.03
N SER A 35 -9.67 15.87 5.46
CA SER A 35 -10.19 14.54 5.78
C SER A 35 -10.28 13.80 4.45
N PHE A 36 -9.38 12.84 4.22
CA PHE A 36 -9.64 11.77 3.27
C PHE A 36 -10.93 11.08 3.74
N ALA A 37 -11.96 11.13 2.92
CA ALA A 37 -13.13 10.31 3.15
C ALA A 37 -12.71 8.86 2.88
N TRP A 38 -12.54 8.07 3.92
CA TRP A 38 -12.24 6.63 3.82
C TRP A 38 -13.38 5.97 3.05
N ALA A 39 -13.09 5.43 1.88
CA ALA A 39 -14.11 4.83 1.04
C ALA A 39 -14.43 3.40 1.48
N LEU A 40 -13.41 2.61 1.88
CA LEU A 40 -13.59 1.21 2.28
C LEU A 40 -12.41 0.74 3.12
N GLN A 41 -12.71 -0.01 4.19
CA GLN A 41 -11.73 -0.75 4.97
C GLN A 41 -11.99 -2.25 4.88
N VAL A 42 -10.95 -3.02 4.55
CA VAL A 42 -10.93 -4.49 4.57
C VAL A 42 -10.16 -4.94 5.79
N SER A 43 -10.77 -5.74 6.65
CA SER A 43 -10.17 -6.24 7.90
C SER A 43 -10.20 -7.77 7.96
N GLY A 44 -9.47 -8.34 8.93
CA GLY A 44 -9.39 -9.79 9.10
C GLY A 44 -8.50 -10.48 8.07
N LEU A 45 -7.57 -9.74 7.46
CA LEU A 45 -6.50 -10.27 6.63
C LEU A 45 -5.40 -10.90 7.51
N GLU A 46 -4.42 -11.55 6.87
CA GLU A 46 -3.33 -12.24 7.56
C GLU A 46 -1.96 -11.76 7.01
N SER A 47 -1.40 -10.73 7.63
CA SER A 47 -0.18 -10.06 7.16
C SER A 47 -0.25 -9.65 5.68
N PRO A 48 -1.23 -8.80 5.28
CA PRO A 48 -1.38 -8.39 3.88
C PRO A 48 -0.17 -7.58 3.42
N HIS A 49 0.30 -7.85 2.19
CA HIS A 49 1.48 -7.18 1.65
C HIS A 49 1.17 -6.28 0.46
N SER A 50 0.47 -6.77 -0.57
CA SER A 50 0.12 -6.02 -1.77
C SER A 50 -1.39 -6.00 -1.99
N PHE A 51 -1.90 -4.92 -2.61
CA PHE A 51 -3.30 -4.74 -2.94
C PHE A 51 -3.43 -4.25 -4.38
N LEU A 52 -3.90 -5.12 -5.26
CA LEU A 52 -3.92 -4.94 -6.71
C LEU A 52 -5.34 -4.83 -7.25
N ALA A 53 -5.58 -3.87 -8.16
CA ALA A 53 -6.80 -3.80 -8.96
C ALA A 53 -6.66 -4.61 -10.26
N ASP A 54 -7.72 -5.32 -10.64
CA ASP A 54 -7.91 -5.90 -11.98
C ASP A 54 -9.13 -5.26 -12.66
N PRO A 55 -8.94 -4.14 -13.38
CA PRO A 55 -10.05 -3.46 -14.03
C PRO A 55 -10.78 -4.29 -15.09
N ALA A 56 -10.09 -5.29 -15.67
CA ALA A 56 -10.68 -6.13 -16.71
C ALA A 56 -11.80 -7.04 -16.17
N THR A 57 -11.76 -7.40 -14.90
CA THR A 57 -12.78 -8.22 -14.23
C THR A 57 -13.53 -7.47 -13.13
N ASN A 58 -13.28 -6.17 -12.95
CA ASN A 58 -13.82 -5.36 -11.86
C ASN A 58 -13.61 -6.06 -10.50
N SER A 59 -12.40 -6.52 -10.24
CA SER A 59 -12.06 -7.21 -8.99
C SER A 59 -10.73 -6.74 -8.44
N TYR A 60 -10.47 -7.10 -7.19
CA TYR A 60 -9.22 -6.79 -6.51
C TYR A 60 -8.62 -8.04 -5.91
N PHE A 61 -7.29 -8.03 -5.76
CA PHE A 61 -6.53 -9.08 -5.12
C PHE A 61 -5.69 -8.51 -3.97
N ILE A 62 -5.64 -9.23 -2.83
CA ILE A 62 -4.75 -8.91 -1.72
C ILE A 62 -3.88 -10.13 -1.45
N SER A 63 -2.57 -9.96 -1.47
CA SER A 63 -1.63 -11.01 -1.05
C SER A 63 -1.53 -11.02 0.47
N ASN A 64 -1.56 -12.22 1.06
CA ASN A 64 -1.44 -12.43 2.51
C ASN A 64 -0.27 -13.37 2.77
N ILE A 65 0.72 -12.88 3.49
CA ILE A 65 1.91 -13.67 3.87
C ILE A 65 1.52 -14.81 4.81
N ASN A 66 0.62 -14.55 5.78
CA ASN A 66 0.09 -15.52 6.75
C ASN A 66 1.20 -16.20 7.56
N GLY A 67 2.11 -15.42 8.10
CA GLY A 67 3.23 -15.92 8.87
C GLY A 67 4.50 -15.10 8.70
N GLU A 68 5.63 -15.76 8.71
CA GLU A 68 6.94 -15.14 8.56
C GLU A 68 7.28 -14.90 7.08
N SER A 69 7.77 -13.71 6.76
CA SER A 69 7.94 -13.23 5.39
C SER A 69 9.03 -13.96 4.58
N GLU A 70 9.88 -14.76 5.22
CA GLU A 70 11.01 -15.45 4.58
C GLU A 70 10.98 -16.96 4.79
N VAL A 71 9.87 -17.52 5.33
CA VAL A 71 9.74 -18.95 5.63
C VAL A 71 9.00 -19.68 4.50
N ARG A 72 9.48 -20.89 4.19
CA ARG A 72 8.87 -21.80 3.18
C ARG A 72 7.87 -22.74 3.84
N ASP A 73 6.77 -22.21 4.38
CA ASP A 73 5.76 -22.97 5.12
C ASP A 73 4.52 -23.34 4.29
N ASN A 74 4.43 -22.77 3.06
CA ASN A 74 3.35 -23.05 2.12
C ASN A 74 1.94 -22.76 2.68
N ASN A 75 1.80 -21.65 3.42
CA ASN A 75 0.55 -21.23 4.05
C ASN A 75 0.01 -19.89 3.55
N GLY A 76 0.77 -19.17 2.72
CA GLY A 76 0.37 -17.90 2.12
C GLY A 76 -0.85 -18.05 1.22
N PHE A 77 -1.58 -16.95 1.02
CA PHE A 77 -2.77 -16.99 0.18
C PHE A 77 -3.08 -15.63 -0.48
N ILE A 78 -3.92 -15.65 -1.49
CA ILE A 78 -4.46 -14.46 -2.15
C ILE A 78 -5.96 -14.36 -1.83
N THR A 79 -6.39 -13.20 -1.34
CA THR A 79 -7.81 -12.85 -1.16
C THR A 79 -8.32 -12.17 -2.41
N LYS A 80 -9.55 -12.51 -2.85
CA LYS A 80 -10.22 -11.86 -3.98
C LYS A 80 -11.43 -11.08 -3.48
N LEU A 81 -11.58 -9.85 -4.00
CA LEU A 81 -12.70 -8.96 -3.69
C LEU A 81 -13.44 -8.57 -4.99
N SER A 82 -14.70 -8.21 -4.85
CA SER A 82 -15.50 -7.57 -5.91
C SER A 82 -15.18 -6.07 -6.01
N ASP A 83 -15.75 -5.43 -7.02
CA ASP A 83 -15.61 -3.99 -7.30
C ASP A 83 -16.12 -3.09 -6.15
N ASP A 84 -17.09 -3.56 -5.38
CA ASP A 84 -17.60 -2.89 -4.18
C ASP A 84 -16.80 -3.22 -2.90
N GLY A 85 -15.66 -3.92 -3.04
CA GLY A 85 -14.73 -4.25 -1.97
C GLY A 85 -15.16 -5.38 -1.03
N ARG A 86 -16.23 -6.10 -1.34
CA ARG A 86 -16.61 -7.30 -0.56
C ARG A 86 -15.69 -8.46 -0.89
N ILE A 87 -15.25 -9.19 0.12
CA ILE A 87 -14.49 -10.42 -0.05
C ILE A 87 -15.38 -11.46 -0.73
N THR A 88 -15.05 -11.83 -1.96
CA THR A 88 -15.73 -12.89 -2.71
C THR A 88 -15.12 -14.27 -2.48
N ALA A 89 -13.81 -14.32 -2.19
CA ALA A 89 -13.09 -15.53 -1.80
C ALA A 89 -11.90 -15.14 -0.91
N PHE A 90 -11.98 -15.47 0.39
CA PHE A 90 -10.94 -15.09 1.35
C PHE A 90 -9.61 -15.76 1.03
N LYS A 91 -9.61 -17.04 0.73
CA LYS A 91 -8.45 -17.81 0.26
C LYS A 91 -8.70 -18.28 -1.18
N PHE A 92 -8.69 -17.34 -2.11
CA PHE A 92 -8.91 -17.59 -3.52
C PHE A 92 -7.82 -18.49 -4.12
N ILE A 93 -6.55 -18.20 -3.79
CA ILE A 93 -5.40 -19.05 -4.06
C ILE A 93 -4.77 -19.34 -2.70
N GLU A 94 -4.62 -20.61 -2.32
CA GLU A 94 -4.16 -21.00 -0.99
C GLU A 94 -3.00 -21.99 -1.11
N GLY A 95 -1.86 -21.64 -0.52
CA GLY A 95 -0.70 -22.51 -0.40
C GLY A 95 -1.04 -23.82 0.30
N GLY A 96 -0.50 -24.93 -0.17
CA GLY A 96 -0.79 -26.25 0.37
C GLY A 96 -2.13 -26.85 -0.03
N ARG A 97 -2.96 -26.14 -0.81
CA ARG A 97 -4.22 -26.66 -1.30
C ARG A 97 -4.09 -27.16 -2.74
N GLY A 98 -4.36 -28.46 -2.94
CA GLY A 98 -4.20 -29.09 -4.26
C GLY A 98 -2.73 -29.05 -4.71
N ASP A 99 -2.50 -28.51 -5.91
CA ASP A 99 -1.18 -28.34 -6.53
C ASP A 99 -0.58 -26.94 -6.33
N VAL A 100 -1.22 -26.10 -5.51
CA VAL A 100 -0.75 -24.74 -5.23
C VAL A 100 0.41 -24.77 -4.26
N THR A 101 1.53 -24.15 -4.65
CA THR A 101 2.63 -23.79 -3.76
C THR A 101 2.65 -22.28 -3.64
N LEU A 102 2.53 -21.76 -2.40
CA LEU A 102 2.56 -20.32 -2.10
C LEU A 102 2.99 -20.13 -0.65
N HIS A 103 4.18 -19.57 -0.44
CA HIS A 103 4.77 -19.44 0.89
C HIS A 103 4.45 -18.09 1.55
N ALA A 104 5.05 -17.04 1.02
CA ALA A 104 4.94 -15.68 1.51
C ALA A 104 4.69 -14.72 0.34
N PRO A 105 3.47 -14.73 -0.25
CA PRO A 105 3.17 -13.89 -1.42
C PRO A 105 3.25 -12.41 -1.07
N LYS A 106 3.96 -11.67 -1.91
CA LYS A 106 4.18 -10.23 -1.74
C LYS A 106 3.59 -9.45 -2.91
N GLY A 107 4.40 -8.87 -3.79
CA GLY A 107 3.95 -8.08 -4.92
C GLY A 107 3.14 -8.89 -5.95
N MET A 108 2.23 -8.21 -6.63
CA MET A 108 1.35 -8.83 -7.63
C MET A 108 1.20 -7.95 -8.87
N ALA A 109 1.07 -8.60 -10.04
CA ALA A 109 0.71 -7.93 -11.29
C ALA A 109 -0.24 -8.80 -12.10
N VAL A 110 -1.18 -8.18 -12.81
CA VAL A 110 -2.06 -8.86 -13.76
C VAL A 110 -1.64 -8.51 -15.19
N VAL A 111 -1.45 -9.54 -16.02
CA VAL A 111 -1.29 -9.40 -17.47
C VAL A 111 -2.26 -10.36 -18.13
N ASP A 112 -3.18 -9.83 -18.93
CA ASP A 112 -4.26 -10.60 -19.59
C ASP A 112 -5.06 -11.46 -18.60
N GLN A 113 -4.96 -12.79 -18.69
CA GLN A 113 -5.64 -13.74 -17.82
C GLN A 113 -4.75 -14.28 -16.69
N VAL A 114 -3.54 -13.76 -16.55
CA VAL A 114 -2.56 -14.28 -15.61
C VAL A 114 -2.33 -13.32 -14.47
N LEU A 115 -2.43 -13.82 -13.23
CA LEU A 115 -1.99 -13.16 -12.01
C LEU A 115 -0.58 -13.65 -11.68
N TYR A 116 0.39 -12.75 -11.74
CA TYR A 116 1.78 -12.99 -11.33
C TYR A 116 1.95 -12.56 -9.88
N VAL A 117 2.66 -13.38 -9.10
CA VAL A 117 2.86 -13.19 -7.66
C VAL A 117 4.33 -13.45 -7.31
N THR A 118 4.97 -12.53 -6.62
CA THR A 118 6.29 -12.78 -6.03
C THR A 118 6.14 -13.59 -4.74
N ASP A 119 6.93 -14.66 -4.62
CA ASP A 119 6.90 -15.59 -3.48
C ASP A 119 8.32 -16.05 -3.15
N LEU A 120 8.95 -15.40 -2.18
CA LEU A 120 10.34 -15.59 -1.79
C LEU A 120 11.31 -15.34 -2.98
N ASP A 121 11.92 -16.38 -3.53
CA ASP A 121 12.82 -16.34 -4.68
C ASP A 121 12.14 -16.76 -5.99
N THR A 122 10.83 -16.85 -6.01
CA THR A 122 10.06 -17.42 -7.12
C THR A 122 8.99 -16.45 -7.60
N LEU A 123 8.91 -16.22 -8.90
CA LEU A 123 7.74 -15.62 -9.54
C LEU A 123 6.75 -16.73 -9.88
N ARG A 124 5.53 -16.65 -9.35
CA ARG A 124 4.45 -17.61 -9.63
C ARG A 124 3.42 -16.99 -10.55
N ALA A 125 2.83 -17.81 -11.42
CA ALA A 125 1.77 -17.41 -12.33
C ALA A 125 0.53 -18.27 -12.09
N PHE A 126 -0.62 -17.60 -11.96
CA PHE A 126 -1.92 -18.24 -11.74
C PHE A 126 -2.94 -17.73 -12.74
N ASP A 127 -3.91 -18.56 -13.09
CA ASP A 127 -5.11 -18.10 -13.78
C ASP A 127 -5.93 -17.21 -12.85
N LYS A 128 -6.10 -15.93 -13.18
CA LYS A 128 -6.73 -14.93 -12.31
C LYS A 128 -8.22 -15.16 -12.04
N THR A 129 -8.87 -16.03 -12.84
CA THR A 129 -10.28 -16.35 -12.70
C THR A 129 -10.51 -17.58 -11.84
N THR A 130 -9.68 -18.60 -12.00
CA THR A 130 -9.84 -19.90 -11.34
C THR A 130 -8.87 -20.13 -10.18
N GLY A 131 -7.79 -19.36 -10.08
CA GLY A 131 -6.71 -19.53 -9.10
C GLY A 131 -5.79 -20.72 -9.40
N LYS A 132 -5.93 -21.38 -10.56
CA LYS A 132 -5.08 -22.53 -10.92
C LYS A 132 -3.64 -22.10 -11.19
N PRO A 133 -2.63 -22.84 -10.72
CA PRO A 133 -1.24 -22.58 -11.05
C PRO A 133 -0.99 -22.83 -12.54
N LEU A 134 -0.24 -21.95 -13.18
CA LEU A 134 0.11 -22.01 -14.61
C LEU A 134 1.60 -22.22 -14.81
N ALA A 135 2.44 -21.46 -14.09
CA ALA A 135 3.89 -21.52 -14.22
C ALA A 135 4.58 -21.01 -12.96
N SER A 136 5.86 -21.32 -12.82
CA SER A 136 6.75 -20.72 -11.84
C SER A 136 8.13 -20.50 -12.42
N LEU A 137 8.78 -19.39 -12.02
CA LEU A 137 10.12 -19.03 -12.43
C LEU A 137 10.94 -18.76 -11.16
N VAL A 138 11.86 -19.67 -10.84
CA VAL A 138 12.77 -19.56 -9.70
C VAL A 138 13.97 -18.71 -10.10
N LEU A 139 14.34 -17.74 -9.27
CA LEU A 139 15.56 -16.97 -9.49
C LEU A 139 16.80 -17.86 -9.32
N PRO A 140 17.83 -17.70 -10.19
CA PRO A 140 19.07 -18.41 -10.03
C PRO A 140 19.76 -17.93 -8.74
N ARG A 141 20.23 -18.86 -7.91
CA ARG A 141 20.94 -18.51 -6.66
C ARG A 141 22.16 -17.64 -6.95
N GLN A 142 22.20 -16.47 -6.33
CA GLN A 142 23.39 -15.64 -6.34
C GLN A 142 24.42 -16.21 -5.35
N THR A 143 25.64 -16.42 -5.81
CA THR A 143 26.72 -17.00 -5.02
C THR A 143 27.58 -15.95 -4.30
N SER A 144 27.34 -14.67 -4.56
CA SER A 144 28.13 -13.56 -4.02
C SER A 144 27.30 -12.72 -3.03
N GLY A 145 27.80 -12.61 -1.79
CA GLY A 145 27.31 -11.60 -0.85
C GLY A 145 26.46 -12.07 0.33
N GLY A 146 26.10 -13.34 0.45
CA GLY A 146 25.55 -13.93 1.69
C GLY A 146 24.11 -13.56 2.05
N LYS A 147 23.42 -12.69 1.32
CA LYS A 147 21.98 -12.42 1.50
C LYS A 147 21.16 -13.39 0.64
N SER A 148 20.07 -13.90 1.20
CA SER A 148 19.07 -14.64 0.44
C SER A 148 18.33 -13.71 -0.51
N GLN A 149 18.02 -14.19 -1.72
CA GLN A 149 17.12 -13.48 -2.62
C GLN A 149 15.73 -13.37 -2.00
N SER A 150 15.10 -12.23 -2.14
CA SER A 150 13.76 -11.95 -1.64
C SER A 150 13.05 -11.04 -2.63
N LEU A 151 12.23 -11.65 -3.50
CA LEU A 151 11.35 -10.92 -4.39
C LEU A 151 10.24 -10.28 -3.57
N VAL A 152 10.13 -8.97 -3.65
CA VAL A 152 9.15 -8.21 -2.86
C VAL A 152 8.08 -7.56 -3.70
N ASP A 153 8.39 -7.18 -4.96
CA ASP A 153 7.41 -6.53 -5.80
C ASP A 153 7.57 -6.88 -7.29
N VAL A 154 6.51 -6.65 -8.06
CA VAL A 154 6.45 -6.91 -9.50
C VAL A 154 5.57 -5.90 -10.21
N ALA A 155 6.05 -5.35 -11.33
CA ALA A 155 5.28 -4.47 -12.21
C ALA A 155 5.31 -4.95 -13.66
N SER A 156 4.23 -4.68 -14.41
CA SER A 156 4.15 -4.94 -15.86
C SER A 156 4.32 -3.66 -16.66
N ASP A 157 5.01 -3.74 -17.80
CA ASP A 157 5.06 -2.66 -18.79
C ASP A 157 3.84 -2.65 -19.74
N GLY A 158 2.98 -3.67 -19.66
CA GLY A 158 1.88 -3.86 -20.61
C GLY A 158 2.32 -4.19 -22.03
N GLN A 159 3.62 -4.45 -22.25
CA GLN A 159 4.24 -4.73 -23.57
C GLN A 159 4.92 -6.11 -23.60
N GLY A 160 4.61 -6.96 -22.65
CA GLY A 160 5.12 -8.34 -22.59
C GLY A 160 6.30 -8.53 -21.65
N HIS A 161 6.58 -7.59 -20.77
CA HIS A 161 7.59 -7.77 -19.72
C HIS A 161 7.06 -7.50 -18.33
N LEU A 162 7.67 -8.17 -17.35
CA LEU A 162 7.58 -7.87 -15.95
C LEU A 162 8.95 -7.39 -15.43
N TYR A 163 8.90 -6.54 -14.42
CA TYR A 163 10.07 -6.11 -13.64
C TYR A 163 9.90 -6.57 -12.21
N LEU A 164 10.92 -7.24 -11.66
CA LEU A 164 10.89 -7.83 -10.32
C LEU A 164 11.91 -7.12 -9.44
N ALA A 165 11.47 -6.65 -8.28
CA ALA A 165 12.37 -6.11 -7.25
C ALA A 165 12.85 -7.25 -6.33
N ASP A 166 14.16 -7.52 -6.33
CA ASP A 166 14.83 -8.45 -5.41
C ASP A 166 15.54 -7.65 -4.31
N GLN A 167 14.84 -7.45 -3.20
CA GLN A 167 15.34 -6.69 -2.06
C GLN A 167 16.60 -7.33 -1.46
N GLY A 168 16.59 -8.65 -1.29
CA GLY A 168 17.71 -9.36 -0.71
C GLY A 168 18.94 -9.42 -1.61
N GLY A 169 18.72 -9.48 -2.92
CA GLY A 169 19.80 -9.55 -3.93
C GLY A 169 20.29 -8.19 -4.42
N ASN A 170 19.73 -7.07 -3.96
CA ASN A 170 20.02 -5.74 -4.50
C ASN A 170 19.94 -5.70 -6.03
N ALA A 171 18.86 -6.22 -6.59
CA ALA A 171 18.70 -6.35 -8.04
C ALA A 171 17.27 -6.06 -8.50
N VAL A 172 17.15 -5.64 -9.74
CA VAL A 172 15.92 -5.63 -10.50
C VAL A 172 16.11 -6.55 -11.69
N TYR A 173 15.16 -7.46 -11.88
CA TYR A 173 15.15 -8.36 -13.03
C TYR A 173 14.06 -7.97 -14.01
N ARG A 174 14.25 -8.29 -15.29
CA ARG A 174 13.25 -8.23 -16.32
C ARG A 174 12.87 -9.64 -16.73
N VAL A 175 11.58 -9.93 -16.85
CA VAL A 175 11.03 -11.19 -17.31
C VAL A 175 10.27 -10.94 -18.60
N ALA A 176 10.69 -11.55 -19.70
CA ALA A 176 9.88 -11.62 -20.92
C ALA A 176 8.81 -12.70 -20.74
N LEU A 177 7.57 -12.39 -21.13
CA LEU A 177 6.42 -13.29 -20.93
C LEU A 177 6.23 -14.30 -22.08
N THR A 178 6.77 -14.01 -23.26
CA THR A 178 6.58 -14.83 -24.46
C THR A 178 7.91 -15.12 -25.15
N PRO A 179 8.08 -16.32 -25.76
CA PRO A 179 7.14 -17.46 -25.82
C PRO A 179 7.06 -18.24 -24.50
N THR A 180 8.01 -18.04 -23.59
CA THR A 180 8.07 -18.63 -22.25
C THR A 180 8.66 -17.60 -21.30
N LEU A 181 8.38 -17.74 -20.00
CA LEU A 181 8.95 -16.85 -18.98
C LEU A 181 10.49 -16.90 -19.04
N THR A 182 11.11 -15.80 -19.44
CA THR A 182 12.56 -15.70 -19.58
C THR A 182 13.11 -14.57 -18.72
N LEU A 183 13.89 -14.95 -17.69
CA LEU A 183 14.52 -14.01 -16.76
C LEU A 183 15.81 -13.43 -17.35
N SER A 184 16.00 -12.14 -17.18
CA SER A 184 17.27 -11.46 -17.45
C SER A 184 17.58 -10.43 -16.34
N PRO A 185 18.86 -10.23 -15.97
CA PRO A 185 19.22 -9.09 -15.14
C PRO A 185 18.86 -7.78 -15.85
N TYR A 186 18.37 -6.80 -15.07
CA TYR A 186 18.06 -5.47 -15.61
C TYR A 186 19.00 -4.43 -15.01
N VAL A 187 19.00 -4.29 -13.68
CA VAL A 187 19.97 -3.48 -12.93
C VAL A 187 20.30 -4.19 -11.63
N SER A 188 21.56 -4.15 -11.19
CA SER A 188 21.98 -4.73 -9.92
C SER A 188 23.15 -3.97 -9.29
N GLY A 189 23.25 -4.04 -7.97
CA GLY A 189 24.35 -3.47 -7.21
C GLY A 189 23.90 -2.89 -5.87
N ASP A 190 24.85 -2.77 -4.95
CA ASP A 190 24.60 -2.30 -3.58
C ASP A 190 24.06 -0.87 -3.51
N HIS A 191 24.22 -0.08 -4.56
CA HIS A 191 23.67 1.28 -4.66
C HIS A 191 22.12 1.29 -4.68
N LEU A 192 21.46 0.19 -5.08
CA LEU A 192 20.02 0.04 -5.01
C LEU A 192 19.50 -0.03 -3.56
N ALA A 193 20.34 -0.54 -2.65
CA ALA A 193 20.11 -0.53 -1.20
C ALA A 193 18.72 -1.07 -0.82
N GLY A 194 18.45 -2.32 -1.18
CA GLY A 194 17.18 -2.99 -0.91
C GLY A 194 16.02 -2.46 -1.76
N PRO A 195 15.98 -2.74 -3.09
CA PRO A 195 14.84 -2.37 -3.92
C PRO A 195 13.58 -3.07 -3.42
N SER A 196 12.56 -2.30 -3.06
CA SER A 196 11.36 -2.77 -2.35
C SER A 196 10.06 -2.59 -3.13
N GLY A 197 9.98 -1.56 -3.96
CA GLY A 197 8.84 -1.33 -4.83
C GLY A 197 9.30 -1.04 -6.25
N VAL A 198 8.53 -1.50 -7.23
CA VAL A 198 8.80 -1.28 -8.64
C VAL A 198 7.51 -0.90 -9.39
N ALA A 199 7.58 0.11 -10.25
CA ALA A 199 6.48 0.50 -11.11
C ALA A 199 6.96 0.93 -12.49
N VAL A 200 6.13 0.77 -13.51
CA VAL A 200 6.42 1.26 -14.86
C VAL A 200 5.65 2.55 -15.11
N HIS A 201 6.36 3.62 -15.48
CA HIS A 201 5.74 4.90 -15.78
C HIS A 201 4.87 4.79 -17.04
N PRO A 202 3.55 5.10 -16.96
CA PRO A 202 2.58 4.73 -18.00
C PRO A 202 2.78 5.44 -19.35
N LYS A 203 3.57 6.51 -19.39
CA LYS A 203 3.80 7.29 -20.63
C LYS A 203 5.19 7.12 -21.20
N THR A 204 6.21 6.93 -20.36
CA THR A 204 7.61 6.88 -20.81
C THR A 204 8.17 5.46 -20.88
N GLY A 205 7.52 4.49 -20.19
CA GLY A 205 8.03 3.13 -20.06
C GLY A 205 9.25 3.01 -19.13
N HIS A 206 9.67 4.11 -18.48
CA HIS A 206 10.71 4.06 -17.47
C HIS A 206 10.29 3.23 -16.28
N VAL A 207 11.21 2.50 -15.70
CA VAL A 207 10.99 1.70 -14.50
C VAL A 207 11.44 2.50 -13.29
N ILE A 208 10.51 2.78 -12.39
CA ILE A 208 10.80 3.43 -11.12
C ILE A 208 10.98 2.38 -10.05
N VAL A 209 12.04 2.54 -9.25
CA VAL A 209 12.37 1.65 -8.15
C VAL A 209 12.55 2.47 -6.88
N VAL A 210 11.92 2.04 -5.79
CA VAL A 210 12.11 2.64 -4.47
C VAL A 210 12.97 1.74 -3.60
N SER A 211 13.77 2.36 -2.72
CA SER A 211 14.75 1.68 -1.87
C SER A 211 14.30 1.66 -0.42
N TRP A 212 14.31 0.49 0.18
CA TRP A 212 14.02 0.31 1.60
C TRP A 212 15.12 0.87 2.50
N ASP A 213 16.38 0.52 2.24
CA ASP A 213 17.48 0.83 3.15
C ASP A 213 17.96 2.28 3.04
N SER A 214 17.84 2.92 1.87
CA SER A 214 18.38 4.28 1.64
C SER A 214 17.31 5.38 1.52
N GLY A 215 16.03 5.01 1.35
CA GLY A 215 14.98 5.99 1.07
C GLY A 215 15.20 6.73 -0.23
N LYS A 216 15.79 6.08 -1.23
CA LYS A 216 16.00 6.63 -2.56
C LYS A 216 14.92 6.18 -3.54
N ILE A 217 14.72 6.98 -4.57
CA ILE A 217 13.88 6.67 -5.72
C ILE A 217 14.77 6.73 -6.95
N PHE A 218 14.78 5.64 -7.71
CA PHE A 218 15.55 5.50 -8.93
C PHE A 218 14.65 5.52 -10.15
N ASP A 219 15.14 6.10 -11.23
CA ASP A 219 14.57 6.09 -12.57
C ASP A 219 15.49 5.28 -13.48
N ILE A 220 14.95 4.26 -14.13
CA ILE A 220 15.68 3.36 -15.02
C ILE A 220 15.03 3.46 -16.40
N THR A 221 15.80 3.85 -17.42
CA THR A 221 15.31 3.89 -18.80
C THR A 221 15.01 2.49 -19.33
N PRO A 222 14.20 2.32 -20.39
CA PRO A 222 13.94 1.01 -20.98
C PRO A 222 15.20 0.23 -21.39
N GLU A 223 16.32 0.94 -21.68
CA GLU A 223 17.62 0.37 -22.02
C GLU A 223 18.43 -0.03 -20.78
N GLY A 224 17.96 0.27 -19.54
CA GLY A 224 18.63 -0.07 -18.29
C GLY A 224 19.56 1.01 -17.75
N ALA A 225 19.54 2.24 -18.28
CA ALA A 225 20.32 3.33 -17.71
C ALA A 225 19.65 3.84 -16.41
N LEU A 226 20.40 3.78 -15.30
CA LEU A 226 19.94 4.12 -13.95
C LEU A 226 20.30 5.57 -13.62
N SER A 227 19.34 6.30 -13.04
CA SER A 227 19.55 7.60 -12.42
C SER A 227 18.81 7.73 -11.10
N GLU A 228 19.30 8.58 -10.19
CA GLU A 228 18.62 8.91 -8.96
C GLU A 228 17.59 10.00 -9.23
N LEU A 229 16.30 9.68 -9.04
CA LEU A 229 15.18 10.62 -9.22
C LEU A 229 14.98 11.49 -7.98
N ALA A 230 15.08 10.90 -6.80
CA ALA A 230 14.97 11.59 -5.53
C ALA A 230 15.67 10.84 -4.40
N SER A 231 16.17 11.62 -3.43
CA SER A 231 16.78 11.10 -2.20
C SER A 231 16.58 12.04 -1.02
N ASN A 232 17.13 11.64 0.11
CA ASN A 232 17.20 12.47 1.30
C ASN A 232 18.25 13.56 1.15
N GLY A 233 17.92 14.79 1.58
CA GLY A 233 18.93 15.86 1.68
C GLY A 233 19.82 15.65 2.90
N PHE A 234 21.00 16.30 2.90
CA PHE A 234 21.99 16.17 3.97
C PHE A 234 21.46 16.49 5.37
N PHE A 235 20.48 17.41 5.49
CA PHE A 235 19.85 17.82 6.75
C PHE A 235 18.38 17.39 6.87
N THR A 236 17.81 16.70 5.87
CA THR A 236 16.38 16.35 5.86
C THR A 236 16.19 14.90 5.46
N ALA A 237 15.88 14.06 6.44
CA ALA A 237 15.41 12.70 6.17
C ALA A 237 13.94 12.74 5.72
N ARG A 238 13.71 13.07 4.43
CA ARG A 238 12.36 13.11 3.85
C ARG A 238 11.75 11.72 3.84
N PHE A 239 12.47 10.74 3.33
CA PHE A 239 12.08 9.36 3.15
C PHE A 239 12.80 8.44 4.14
N GLN A 240 12.18 7.32 4.50
CA GLN A 240 12.84 6.31 5.33
C GLN A 240 12.79 4.95 4.66
N ASN A 241 11.90 4.07 5.03
CA ASN A 241 11.76 2.75 4.41
C ASN A 241 10.64 2.82 3.36
N LEU A 242 11.02 3.19 2.13
CA LEU A 242 10.08 3.22 1.02
C LEU A 242 9.70 1.79 0.68
N SER A 243 8.40 1.48 0.59
CA SER A 243 7.90 0.11 0.47
C SER A 243 7.21 -0.17 -0.85
N GLY A 244 6.38 0.73 -1.35
CA GLY A 244 5.64 0.55 -2.59
C GLY A 244 5.64 1.81 -3.45
N VAL A 245 5.44 1.62 -4.75
CA VAL A 245 5.33 2.72 -5.72
C VAL A 245 4.36 2.34 -6.84
N ASP A 246 3.49 3.28 -7.23
CA ASP A 246 2.65 3.12 -8.43
C ASP A 246 2.29 4.50 -9.03
N PHE A 247 1.67 4.51 -10.20
CA PHE A 247 1.31 5.70 -10.95
C PHE A 247 -0.18 5.80 -11.21
N ASP A 248 -0.71 7.02 -11.14
CA ASP A 248 -2.02 7.29 -11.70
C ASP A 248 -1.98 7.42 -13.24
N ARG A 249 -3.14 7.48 -13.85
CA ARG A 249 -3.26 7.62 -15.32
C ARG A 249 -2.73 8.94 -15.86
N TRP A 250 -2.53 9.95 -15.03
CA TRP A 250 -1.98 11.24 -15.44
C TRP A 250 -0.46 11.28 -15.36
N GLY A 251 0.15 10.30 -14.69
CA GLY A 251 1.60 10.17 -14.48
C GLY A 251 2.07 10.80 -13.18
N SER A 252 1.17 11.03 -12.21
CA SER A 252 1.62 11.28 -10.84
C SER A 252 2.08 9.96 -10.22
N MET A 253 3.22 9.99 -9.56
CA MET A 253 3.78 8.86 -8.81
C MET A 253 3.31 8.91 -7.36
N TYR A 254 2.97 7.77 -6.82
CA TYR A 254 2.63 7.58 -5.41
C TYR A 254 3.64 6.64 -4.78
N VAL A 255 4.10 6.97 -3.58
CA VAL A 255 5.14 6.20 -2.87
C VAL A 255 4.72 6.01 -1.42
N ALA A 256 4.74 4.77 -0.95
CA ALA A 256 4.53 4.42 0.44
C ALA A 256 5.85 4.48 1.22
N ASP A 257 5.80 5.06 2.42
CA ASP A 257 6.88 5.12 3.40
C ASP A 257 6.42 4.38 4.66
N ALA A 258 6.83 3.13 4.79
CA ALA A 258 6.36 2.23 5.83
C ALA A 258 6.65 2.75 7.24
N THR A 259 7.89 3.16 7.50
CA THR A 259 8.31 3.60 8.83
C THR A 259 7.74 4.96 9.21
N LYS A 260 7.60 5.88 8.26
CA LYS A 260 6.99 7.19 8.54
C LYS A 260 5.47 7.16 8.51
N GLY A 261 4.86 6.03 8.10
CA GLY A 261 3.41 5.91 7.98
C GLY A 261 2.83 6.96 7.02
N LYS A 262 3.43 7.13 5.83
CA LYS A 262 3.05 8.20 4.90
C LYS A 262 2.87 7.68 3.49
N ILE A 263 1.96 8.33 2.76
CA ILE A 263 1.93 8.25 1.30
C ILE A 263 2.37 9.59 0.73
N TRP A 264 3.36 9.54 -0.12
CA TRP A 264 3.85 10.65 -0.90
C TRP A 264 3.25 10.63 -2.30
N ARG A 265 2.93 11.79 -2.83
CA ARG A 265 2.60 12.00 -4.24
C ARG A 265 3.66 12.89 -4.87
N MET A 266 4.23 12.45 -5.99
CA MET A 266 5.02 13.30 -6.88
C MET A 266 4.19 13.63 -8.12
N THR A 267 3.95 14.91 -8.33
CA THR A 267 3.23 15.38 -9.51
C THR A 267 4.13 15.30 -10.77
N PRO A 268 3.58 15.31 -12.00
CA PRO A 268 4.38 15.26 -13.22
C PRO A 268 5.44 16.36 -13.35
N ASN A 269 5.29 17.48 -12.64
CA ASN A 269 6.30 18.56 -12.55
C ASN A 269 7.25 18.37 -11.36
N GLN A 270 7.43 17.15 -10.89
CA GLN A 270 8.40 16.69 -9.87
C GLN A 270 8.26 17.35 -8.48
N LYS A 271 7.05 17.79 -8.13
CA LYS A 271 6.78 18.31 -6.78
C LYS A 271 6.24 17.19 -5.89
N PHE A 272 6.94 16.94 -4.76
CA PHE A 272 6.49 16.02 -3.73
C PHE A 272 5.56 16.70 -2.74
N GLN A 273 4.49 15.99 -2.38
CA GLN A 273 3.55 16.36 -1.31
C GLN A 273 3.14 15.12 -0.53
N VAL A 274 2.91 15.25 0.76
CA VAL A 274 2.31 14.20 1.58
C VAL A 274 0.80 14.24 1.35
N ILE A 275 0.20 13.10 1.02
CA ILE A 275 -1.24 12.98 0.79
C ILE A 275 -1.94 12.20 1.90
N ALA A 276 -1.21 11.36 2.64
CA ALA A 276 -1.70 10.66 3.83
C ALA A 276 -0.58 10.54 4.87
N GLU A 277 -0.95 10.60 6.16
CA GLU A 277 -0.02 10.49 7.30
C GLU A 277 -0.63 9.65 8.41
N TYR A 278 0.22 9.20 9.34
CA TYR A 278 -0.18 8.39 10.50
C TYR A 278 -0.77 7.03 10.12
N LEU A 279 -0.33 6.49 8.99
CA LEU A 279 -0.75 5.17 8.54
C LEU A 279 -0.01 4.06 9.31
N PRO A 280 -0.67 2.93 9.61
CA PRO A 280 -0.05 1.82 10.34
C PRO A 280 0.87 0.99 9.43
N SER A 281 2.07 1.51 9.12
CA SER A 281 3.10 0.82 8.34
C SER A 281 2.60 0.28 6.98
N PRO A 282 2.33 1.17 5.99
CA PRO A 282 1.91 0.72 4.66
C PRO A 282 3.03 -0.10 4.01
N THR A 283 2.75 -1.35 3.61
CA THR A 283 3.74 -2.29 3.08
C THR A 283 3.92 -2.17 1.58
N ASP A 284 2.90 -1.70 0.89
CA ASP A 284 2.86 -1.48 -0.54
C ASP A 284 1.75 -0.48 -0.85
N LEU A 285 1.53 -0.16 -2.11
CA LEU A 285 0.34 0.52 -2.58
C LEU A 285 0.02 0.13 -4.03
N GLY A 286 -1.26 0.09 -4.36
CA GLY A 286 -1.72 -0.06 -5.75
C GLY A 286 -2.61 1.11 -6.16
N ILE A 287 -2.68 1.38 -7.44
CA ILE A 287 -3.55 2.42 -8.01
C ILE A 287 -4.57 1.81 -8.96
N ASP A 288 -5.84 1.92 -8.61
CA ASP A 288 -6.92 1.69 -9.56
C ASP A 288 -7.05 2.91 -10.48
N ARG A 289 -6.47 2.81 -11.66
CA ARG A 289 -6.42 3.90 -12.64
C ARG A 289 -7.77 4.20 -13.28
N VAL A 290 -8.70 3.26 -13.24
CA VAL A 290 -10.06 3.38 -13.81
C VAL A 290 -10.96 4.11 -12.83
N ASN A 291 -11.02 3.64 -11.59
CA ASN A 291 -11.90 4.18 -10.55
C ASN A 291 -11.26 5.31 -9.73
N HIS A 292 -9.99 5.66 -10.00
CA HIS A 292 -9.24 6.69 -9.27
C HIS A 292 -9.11 6.41 -7.78
N LEU A 293 -8.71 5.20 -7.44
CA LEU A 293 -8.54 4.77 -6.07
C LEU A 293 -7.07 4.46 -5.78
N ILE A 294 -6.67 4.70 -4.54
CA ILE A 294 -5.44 4.20 -3.96
C ILE A 294 -5.78 3.07 -3.00
N LEU A 295 -5.03 1.98 -3.10
CA LEU A 295 -5.20 0.73 -2.39
C LEU A 295 -4.00 0.55 -1.48
N VAL A 296 -4.19 0.50 -0.17
CA VAL A 296 -3.08 0.47 0.79
C VAL A 296 -3.24 -0.69 1.76
N PRO A 297 -2.37 -1.70 1.71
CA PRO A 297 -2.33 -2.77 2.70
C PRO A 297 -1.50 -2.37 3.93
N TYR A 298 -1.90 -2.89 5.09
CA TYR A 298 -1.27 -2.66 6.39
C TYR A 298 -0.99 -4.01 7.06
N GLN A 299 0.23 -4.48 6.95
CA GLN A 299 0.62 -5.81 7.45
C GLN A 299 0.39 -5.96 8.96
N GLU A 300 0.85 -4.98 9.74
CA GLU A 300 0.79 -5.05 11.21
C GLU A 300 -0.63 -5.01 11.76
N SER A 301 -1.56 -4.36 11.06
CA SER A 301 -2.97 -4.24 11.50
C SER A 301 -3.88 -5.28 10.86
N ASN A 302 -3.37 -6.19 10.01
CA ASN A 302 -4.15 -7.19 9.30
C ASN A 302 -5.34 -6.59 8.55
N ALA A 303 -5.11 -5.44 7.91
CA ALA A 303 -6.12 -4.65 7.24
C ALA A 303 -5.62 -4.05 5.93
N ALA A 304 -6.54 -3.55 5.13
CA ALA A 304 -6.24 -2.75 3.96
C ALA A 304 -7.29 -1.65 3.80
N GLU A 305 -6.94 -0.60 3.09
CA GLU A 305 -7.82 0.54 2.87
C GLU A 305 -7.86 0.95 1.40
N VAL A 306 -9.02 1.46 1.00
CA VAL A 306 -9.26 2.02 -0.32
C VAL A 306 -9.70 3.46 -0.15
N ASN A 307 -8.99 4.38 -0.79
CA ASN A 307 -9.28 5.81 -0.73
C ASN A 307 -9.36 6.42 -2.12
N GLY A 308 -10.20 7.43 -2.29
CA GLY A 308 -10.32 8.17 -3.54
C GLY A 308 -9.08 9.04 -3.82
N LEU A 309 -8.60 9.04 -5.06
CA LEU A 309 -7.56 9.95 -5.51
C LEU A 309 -8.17 11.24 -6.05
N GLU A 310 -7.68 12.39 -5.58
CA GLU A 310 -8.04 13.67 -6.15
C GLU A 310 -7.40 13.85 -7.54
N SER A 311 -8.21 14.27 -8.52
CA SER A 311 -7.71 14.64 -9.84
C SER A 311 -6.71 15.81 -9.74
N PRO A 312 -5.55 15.75 -10.40
CA PRO A 312 -4.60 16.86 -10.43
C PRO A 312 -5.15 18.13 -11.14
N VAL A 313 -6.28 18.03 -11.84
CA VAL A 313 -6.91 19.13 -12.60
C VAL A 313 -7.84 19.98 -11.74
N ALA A 314 -8.18 19.57 -10.51
CA ALA A 314 -8.95 20.40 -9.58
C ALA A 314 -8.09 21.53 -9.01
N SER A 315 -7.71 22.50 -9.88
CA SER A 315 -7.18 23.78 -9.45
C SER A 315 -8.29 24.62 -8.83
N SER A 316 -8.13 25.00 -7.57
CA SER A 316 -8.55 26.25 -6.90
C SER A 316 -9.90 26.94 -7.26
N GLY A 317 -10.89 26.25 -7.80
CA GLY A 317 -12.16 26.89 -8.16
C GLY A 317 -13.42 26.08 -7.90
N ASP A 318 -13.39 24.78 -8.09
CA ASP A 318 -14.56 23.91 -8.01
C ASP A 318 -14.40 22.83 -6.92
N ARG A 319 -14.48 23.24 -5.66
CA ARG A 319 -14.89 22.34 -4.57
C ARG A 319 -16.42 22.17 -4.62
N ALA A 320 -16.94 21.62 -5.69
CA ALA A 320 -18.25 21.03 -5.65
C ALA A 320 -18.21 19.91 -4.63
N LYS A 321 -19.02 20.00 -3.58
CA LYS A 321 -19.22 18.94 -2.59
C LYS A 321 -19.68 17.69 -3.34
N ARG A 322 -18.75 16.78 -3.64
CA ARG A 322 -19.11 15.46 -4.15
C ARG A 322 -19.77 14.71 -2.99
N THR A 323 -20.96 14.20 -3.21
CA THR A 323 -21.70 13.39 -2.26
C THR A 323 -21.36 11.91 -2.50
N LEU A 324 -21.63 11.05 -1.53
CA LEU A 324 -21.45 9.58 -1.67
C LEU A 324 -22.18 9.02 -2.90
N ALA A 325 -23.26 9.68 -3.35
CA ALA A 325 -23.99 9.31 -4.56
C ALA A 325 -23.16 9.46 -5.83
N ASP A 326 -22.18 10.38 -5.86
CA ASP A 326 -21.28 10.59 -7.00
C ASP A 326 -20.27 9.44 -7.17
N TYR A 327 -20.18 8.55 -6.18
CA TYR A 327 -19.34 7.34 -6.17
C TYR A 327 -20.16 6.05 -6.30
N GLY A 328 -21.46 6.14 -6.68
CA GLY A 328 -22.32 4.98 -6.89
C GLY A 328 -22.92 4.36 -5.62
N PHE A 329 -22.76 5.01 -4.46
CA PHE A 329 -23.39 4.54 -3.21
C PHE A 329 -24.82 5.05 -3.12
N VAL A 330 -25.79 4.14 -3.20
CA VAL A 330 -27.21 4.41 -2.93
C VAL A 330 -27.43 4.25 -1.42
N GLU A 331 -27.85 5.32 -0.73
CA GLU A 331 -28.26 5.20 0.67
C GLU A 331 -29.40 4.17 0.78
N PRO A 332 -29.35 3.25 1.78
CA PRO A 332 -30.49 2.39 2.05
C PRO A 332 -31.71 3.24 2.42
N PRO A 333 -32.92 2.86 2.00
CA PRO A 333 -34.12 3.64 2.26
C PRO A 333 -34.30 3.85 3.76
N LYS A 334 -34.44 5.11 4.17
CA LYS A 334 -34.74 5.46 5.56
C LYS A 334 -36.02 4.73 5.99
N SER A 335 -35.90 3.87 7.00
CA SER A 335 -37.06 3.21 7.60
C SER A 335 -38.04 4.27 8.11
N GLY A 336 -39.15 4.44 7.41
CA GLY A 336 -40.24 5.31 7.83
C GLY A 336 -40.80 4.81 9.17
N LYS A 337 -40.68 5.62 10.20
CA LYS A 337 -41.47 5.45 11.40
C LYS A 337 -42.89 5.87 11.05
N GLU A 338 -43.76 4.91 10.77
CA GLU A 338 -45.19 5.14 10.78
C GLU A 338 -45.60 5.47 12.22
N GLY A 339 -46.06 6.71 12.41
CA GLY A 339 -46.68 7.13 13.64
C GLY A 339 -48.06 6.45 13.81
N PRO A 340 -48.52 6.18 15.06
CA PRO A 340 -49.77 5.50 15.29
C PRO A 340 -50.97 6.33 14.81
N PRO A 341 -52.08 5.70 14.34
CA PRO A 341 -53.23 6.40 13.83
C PRO A 341 -53.95 7.14 14.97
N ARG A 342 -54.19 8.42 14.73
CA ARG A 342 -55.03 9.24 15.63
C ARG A 342 -56.50 8.81 15.49
N LYS A 343 -57.11 8.48 16.64
CA LYS A 343 -58.56 8.30 16.78
C LYS A 343 -59.26 9.65 16.70
#